data_ff82b417835d2e2b63b08eff362e7a32
#
_entry.id   ff82b417835d2e2b63b08eff362e7a32
#
_cell.length_a   1.000
_cell.length_b   1.000
_cell.length_c   1.000
_cell.angle_alpha   90.00
_cell.angle_beta   90.00
_cell.angle_gamma   90.00
#
_symmetry.space_group_name_H-M   'P 1'
#
loop_
_entity.id
_entity.type
_entity.pdbx_description
1 polymer ?
#
loop_
_entity_poly.entity_id
_entity_poly.type
_entity_poly.pdbx_seq_one_letter_code
_entity_poly.pdbx_strand_id
1 'polypeptide(L)'
;MTDKVVDYAKFKLLPSTADRMSYLRALGINVLLQEVKKLFLDAENAILSGTQPNDLISASAYTKQLNDISKLSVTHFYKASEVINKEIAGYQMLSDILKASSDALVHLFEGRCSVYDKLLLSQIPEEYKSNIDSIYDALMASSCFTASLSDSQAIALSKTLRGLIH
;
A
#
# COMPACT_ATOMS: atom_id res chain seq x y z
N MET A 1 -3.90 16.53 29.94
CA MET A 1 -2.94 15.41 29.75
C MET A 1 -1.83 15.71 28.71
N THR A 2 -1.97 16.78 27.96
CA THR A 2 -1.04 17.20 26.89
C THR A 2 0.26 17.86 27.39
N ASP A 3 0.28 18.44 28.56
CA ASP A 3 1.44 19.22 29.05
C ASP A 3 2.68 18.39 29.43
N LYS A 4 2.54 17.07 29.57
CA LYS A 4 3.67 16.19 29.94
C LYS A 4 4.41 15.55 28.72
N VAL A 5 3.85 15.66 27.54
CA VAL A 5 4.42 14.99 26.35
C VAL A 5 5.34 15.94 25.57
N VAL A 6 5.04 17.23 25.55
CA VAL A 6 5.82 18.24 24.83
C VAL A 6 6.82 18.88 25.77
N ASP A 7 8.12 18.70 25.51
CA ASP A 7 9.17 19.51 26.14
C ASP A 7 9.22 20.89 25.46
N TYR A 8 8.54 21.85 26.07
CA TYR A 8 8.44 23.21 25.54
C TYR A 8 9.79 23.94 25.49
N ALA A 9 10.73 23.62 26.40
CA ALA A 9 12.07 24.19 26.36
C ALA A 9 12.80 23.73 25.09
N LYS A 10 12.80 22.45 24.83
CA LYS A 10 13.37 21.87 23.62
C LYS A 10 12.66 22.36 22.34
N PHE A 11 11.32 22.42 22.35
CA PHE A 11 10.53 22.89 21.20
C PHE A 11 10.88 24.35 20.83
N LYS A 12 11.07 25.22 21.79
CA LYS A 12 11.44 26.63 21.54
C LYS A 12 12.84 26.79 20.97
N LEU A 13 13.76 25.87 21.27
CA LEU A 13 15.13 25.89 20.77
C LEU A 13 15.27 25.39 19.33
N LEU A 14 14.23 24.79 18.78
CA LEU A 14 14.26 24.30 17.39
C LEU A 14 14.31 25.47 16.40
N PRO A 15 15.28 25.44 15.45
CA PRO A 15 15.63 26.60 14.64
C PRO A 15 14.55 26.96 13.61
N SER A 16 13.86 25.97 13.03
CA SER A 16 12.89 26.21 11.97
C SER A 16 11.48 25.70 12.31
N THR A 17 10.49 26.22 11.58
CA THR A 17 9.11 25.71 11.64
C THR A 17 9.05 24.25 11.22
N ALA A 18 9.85 23.82 10.23
CA ALA A 18 9.91 22.44 9.77
C ALA A 18 10.41 21.51 10.88
N ASP A 19 11.44 21.92 11.65
CA ASP A 19 11.96 21.15 12.78
C ASP A 19 10.92 21.02 13.89
N ARG A 20 10.20 22.11 14.17
CA ARG A 20 9.11 22.13 15.17
C ARG A 20 7.97 21.19 14.76
N MET A 21 7.57 21.21 13.49
CA MET A 21 6.55 20.29 12.96
C MET A 21 7.02 18.84 13.01
N SER A 22 8.27 18.56 12.63
CA SER A 22 8.87 17.23 12.71
C SER A 22 8.91 16.70 14.14
N TYR A 23 9.28 17.54 15.09
CA TYR A 23 9.28 17.21 16.52
C TYR A 23 7.86 16.86 17.03
N LEU A 24 6.86 17.70 16.74
CA LEU A 24 5.47 17.44 17.14
C LEU A 24 4.91 16.17 16.47
N ARG A 25 5.24 15.94 15.20
CA ARG A 25 4.85 14.72 14.48
C ARG A 25 5.43 13.47 15.15
N ALA A 26 6.72 13.49 15.49
CA ALA A 26 7.39 12.36 16.15
C ALA A 26 6.74 12.07 17.54
N LEU A 27 6.43 13.10 18.31
CA LEU A 27 5.72 12.93 19.58
C LEU A 27 4.32 12.38 19.39
N GLY A 28 3.55 12.88 18.42
CA GLY A 28 2.20 12.41 18.11
C GLY A 28 2.21 10.93 17.70
N ILE A 29 3.14 10.53 16.83
CA ILE A 29 3.31 9.12 16.42
C ILE A 29 3.63 8.26 17.66
N ASN A 30 4.54 8.69 18.52
CA ASN A 30 4.91 7.93 19.71
C ASN A 30 3.73 7.74 20.67
N VAL A 31 2.94 8.79 20.91
CA VAL A 31 1.73 8.74 21.76
C VAL A 31 0.72 7.73 21.18
N LEU A 32 0.47 7.80 19.87
CA LEU A 32 -0.45 6.88 19.19
C LEU A 32 0.05 5.44 19.23
N LEU A 33 1.35 5.22 19.04
CA LEU A 33 1.95 3.88 19.14
C LEU A 33 1.76 3.25 20.51
N GLN A 34 1.97 4.01 21.58
CA GLN A 34 1.75 3.51 22.94
C GLN A 34 0.27 3.21 23.21
N GLU A 35 -0.62 4.05 22.73
CA GLU A 35 -2.07 3.85 22.83
C GLU A 35 -2.52 2.61 22.09
N VAL A 36 -2.15 2.46 20.81
CA VAL A 36 -2.53 1.30 19.98
C VAL A 36 -1.93 0.01 20.53
N LYS A 37 -0.67 0.05 21.00
CA LYS A 37 -0.05 -1.10 21.67
C LYS A 37 -0.88 -1.57 22.87
N LYS A 38 -1.33 -0.64 23.71
CA LYS A 38 -2.18 -0.97 24.86
C LYS A 38 -3.51 -1.60 24.41
N LEU A 39 -4.21 -0.94 23.48
CA LEU A 39 -5.48 -1.43 22.96
C LEU A 39 -5.36 -2.81 22.30
N PHE A 40 -4.26 -3.05 21.58
CA PHE A 40 -3.98 -4.35 20.96
C PHE A 40 -3.82 -5.45 22.00
N LEU A 41 -3.02 -5.19 23.06
CA LEU A 41 -2.82 -6.17 24.14
C LEU A 41 -4.11 -6.40 24.96
N ASP A 42 -4.90 -5.36 25.21
CA ASP A 42 -6.18 -5.47 25.91
C ASP A 42 -7.21 -6.25 25.07
N ALA A 43 -7.10 -6.22 23.75
CA ALA A 43 -7.99 -6.93 22.82
C ALA A 43 -7.47 -8.31 22.38
N GLU A 44 -6.32 -8.79 22.86
CA GLU A 44 -5.64 -10.02 22.38
C GLU A 44 -6.59 -11.22 22.29
N ASN A 45 -7.34 -11.52 23.34
CA ASN A 45 -8.25 -12.67 23.35
C ASN A 45 -9.38 -12.53 22.32
N ALA A 46 -9.90 -11.32 22.13
CA ALA A 46 -10.96 -11.05 21.16
C ALA A 46 -10.43 -11.15 19.71
N ILE A 47 -9.19 -10.71 19.48
CA ILE A 47 -8.52 -10.82 18.17
C ILE A 47 -8.27 -12.29 17.83
N LEU A 48 -7.69 -13.06 18.76
CA LEU A 48 -7.39 -14.49 18.57
C LEU A 48 -8.65 -15.35 18.37
N SER A 49 -9.76 -14.98 19.01
CA SER A 49 -11.05 -15.66 18.84
C SER A 49 -11.86 -15.19 17.64
N GLY A 50 -11.39 -14.16 16.90
CA GLY A 50 -12.13 -13.58 15.78
C GLY A 50 -13.40 -12.82 16.19
N THR A 51 -13.51 -12.43 17.46
CA THR A 51 -14.69 -11.72 17.99
C THR A 51 -14.48 -10.20 18.13
N GLN A 52 -13.32 -9.66 17.68
CA GLN A 52 -13.03 -8.23 17.73
C GLN A 52 -14.01 -7.45 16.84
N PRO A 53 -14.94 -6.65 17.39
CA PRO A 53 -16.03 -6.06 16.62
C PRO A 53 -15.64 -4.81 15.86
N ASN A 54 -14.59 -4.09 16.28
CA ASN A 54 -14.18 -2.78 15.76
C ASN A 54 -12.68 -2.73 15.51
N ASP A 55 -12.26 -1.78 14.66
CA ASP A 55 -10.85 -1.46 14.52
C ASP A 55 -10.30 -0.83 15.81
N LEU A 56 -8.98 -0.98 16.04
CA LEU A 56 -8.33 -0.49 17.24
C LEU A 56 -8.35 1.05 17.34
N ILE A 57 -8.40 1.74 16.20
CA ILE A 57 -8.40 3.20 16.14
C ILE A 57 -9.72 3.75 16.66
N SER A 58 -10.84 3.08 16.36
CA SER A 58 -12.16 3.46 16.88
C SER A 58 -12.28 3.33 18.39
N ALA A 59 -11.48 2.46 19.02
CA ALA A 59 -11.41 2.29 20.47
C ALA A 59 -10.43 3.28 21.15
N SER A 60 -9.65 4.06 20.39
CA SER A 60 -8.65 4.96 20.91
C SER A 60 -9.24 6.18 21.60
N ALA A 61 -8.61 6.63 22.69
CA ALA A 61 -8.90 7.92 23.33
C ALA A 61 -8.71 9.13 22.39
N TYR A 62 -7.99 8.93 21.27
CA TYR A 62 -7.69 9.97 20.28
C TYR A 62 -8.55 9.88 19.00
N THR A 63 -9.60 9.06 19.00
CA THR A 63 -10.49 8.84 17.83
C THR A 63 -10.99 10.13 17.22
N LYS A 64 -11.39 11.10 18.03
CA LYS A 64 -11.86 12.41 17.54
C LYS A 64 -10.77 13.13 16.74
N GLN A 65 -9.57 13.24 17.30
CA GLN A 65 -8.44 13.91 16.65
C GLN A 65 -8.02 13.19 15.36
N LEU A 66 -8.01 11.86 15.37
CA LEU A 66 -7.70 11.05 14.19
C LEU A 66 -8.76 11.24 13.09
N ASN A 67 -10.04 11.31 13.44
CA ASN A 67 -11.11 11.62 12.50
C ASN A 67 -11.00 13.03 11.92
N ASP A 68 -10.61 14.02 12.72
CA ASP A 68 -10.40 15.39 12.25
C ASP A 68 -9.19 15.47 11.28
N ILE A 69 -8.09 14.78 11.60
CA ILE A 69 -6.93 14.64 10.70
C ILE A 69 -7.34 13.95 9.40
N SER A 70 -8.10 12.85 9.48
CA SER A 70 -8.58 12.13 8.30
C SER A 70 -9.43 13.02 7.39
N LYS A 71 -10.38 13.79 7.95
CA LYS A 71 -11.21 14.73 7.19
C LYS A 71 -10.39 15.80 6.46
N LEU A 72 -9.40 16.37 7.16
CA LEU A 72 -8.48 17.35 6.56
C LEU A 72 -7.65 16.73 5.45
N SER A 73 -7.13 15.52 5.68
CA SER A 73 -6.33 14.78 4.69
C SER A 73 -7.15 14.46 3.43
N VAL A 74 -8.37 13.96 3.59
CA VAL A 74 -9.26 13.69 2.46
C VAL A 74 -9.57 14.97 1.67
N THR A 75 -9.85 16.07 2.36
CA THR A 75 -10.26 17.31 1.70
C THR A 75 -9.11 17.99 0.96
N HIS A 76 -7.92 18.02 1.55
CA HIS A 76 -6.81 18.83 1.03
C HIS A 76 -5.74 18.05 0.27
N PHE A 77 -5.61 16.73 0.54
CA PHE A 77 -4.58 15.91 -0.09
C PHE A 77 -5.17 14.89 -1.07
N TYR A 78 -6.04 13.98 -0.61
CA TYR A 78 -6.54 12.89 -1.44
C TYR A 78 -7.44 13.35 -2.60
N LYS A 79 -8.10 14.51 -2.48
CA LYS A 79 -8.91 15.11 -3.56
C LYS A 79 -8.14 16.10 -4.43
N ALA A 80 -6.84 16.26 -4.22
CA ALA A 80 -6.03 17.09 -5.09
C ALA A 80 -5.93 16.48 -6.49
N SER A 81 -6.06 17.28 -7.53
CA SER A 81 -6.07 16.82 -8.93
C SER A 81 -4.82 16.00 -9.28
N GLU A 82 -3.67 16.37 -8.73
CA GLU A 82 -2.41 15.65 -8.96
C GLU A 82 -2.46 14.22 -8.39
N VAL A 83 -3.06 14.03 -7.21
CA VAL A 83 -3.21 12.71 -6.58
C VAL A 83 -4.21 11.87 -7.38
N ILE A 84 -5.37 12.43 -7.72
CA ILE A 84 -6.37 11.76 -8.53
C ILE A 84 -5.79 11.30 -9.87
N ASN A 85 -5.02 12.14 -10.56
CA ASN A 85 -4.40 11.77 -11.83
C ASN A 85 -3.40 10.62 -11.68
N LYS A 86 -2.62 10.59 -10.58
CA LYS A 86 -1.71 9.49 -10.27
C LYS A 86 -2.47 8.19 -9.96
N GLU A 87 -3.58 8.27 -9.24
CA GLU A 87 -4.44 7.13 -8.94
C GLU A 87 -5.07 6.54 -10.22
N ILE A 88 -5.62 7.38 -11.09
CA ILE A 88 -6.18 6.95 -12.39
C ILE A 88 -5.10 6.26 -13.22
N ALA A 89 -3.92 6.86 -13.33
CA ALA A 89 -2.80 6.29 -14.10
C ALA A 89 -2.34 4.96 -13.50
N GLY A 90 -2.22 4.88 -12.17
CA GLY A 90 -1.85 3.66 -11.45
C GLY A 90 -2.86 2.54 -11.64
N TYR A 91 -4.15 2.86 -11.53
CA TYR A 91 -5.23 1.89 -11.75
C TYR A 91 -5.16 1.26 -13.15
N GLN A 92 -5.05 2.11 -14.19
CA GLN A 92 -4.95 1.62 -15.57
C GLN A 92 -3.69 0.78 -15.80
N MET A 93 -2.55 1.25 -15.28
CA MET A 93 -1.26 0.56 -15.41
C MET A 93 -1.28 -0.84 -14.77
N LEU A 94 -1.74 -0.94 -13.53
CA LEU A 94 -1.81 -2.23 -12.82
C LEU A 94 -2.82 -3.18 -13.47
N SER A 95 -3.96 -2.64 -13.96
CA SER A 95 -4.96 -3.45 -14.68
C SER A 95 -4.40 -4.03 -15.98
N ASP A 96 -3.65 -3.23 -16.75
CA ASP A 96 -3.02 -3.69 -17.99
C ASP A 96 -1.97 -4.78 -17.71
N ILE A 97 -1.14 -4.60 -16.68
CA ILE A 97 -0.11 -5.57 -16.27
C ILE A 97 -0.77 -6.87 -15.79
N LEU A 98 -1.74 -6.77 -14.88
CA LEU A 98 -2.44 -7.93 -14.34
C LEU A 98 -3.13 -8.72 -15.46
N LYS A 99 -3.83 -8.03 -16.37
CA LYS A 99 -4.48 -8.68 -17.50
C LYS A 99 -3.48 -9.41 -18.38
N ALA A 100 -2.42 -8.73 -18.81
CA ALA A 100 -1.43 -9.31 -19.72
C ALA A 100 -0.71 -10.51 -19.08
N SER A 101 -0.30 -10.41 -17.81
CA SER A 101 0.36 -11.51 -17.10
C SER A 101 -0.59 -12.68 -16.84
N SER A 102 -1.87 -12.41 -16.52
CA SER A 102 -2.88 -13.47 -16.34
C SER A 102 -3.12 -14.24 -17.63
N ASP A 103 -3.33 -13.53 -18.74
CA ASP A 103 -3.53 -14.16 -20.05
C ASP A 103 -2.32 -15.04 -20.41
N ALA A 104 -1.09 -14.54 -20.27
CA ALA A 104 0.13 -15.28 -20.61
C ALA A 104 0.35 -16.52 -19.72
N LEU A 105 0.12 -16.42 -18.41
CA LEU A 105 0.29 -17.53 -17.47
C LEU A 105 -0.81 -18.60 -17.65
N VAL A 106 -2.05 -18.20 -17.95
CA VAL A 106 -3.12 -19.14 -18.31
C VAL A 106 -2.79 -19.85 -19.63
N HIS A 107 -2.31 -19.12 -20.66
CA HIS A 107 -1.87 -19.72 -21.91
C HIS A 107 -0.68 -20.67 -21.72
N LEU A 108 0.21 -20.38 -20.78
CA LEU A 108 1.32 -21.27 -20.40
C LEU A 108 0.78 -22.58 -19.83
N PHE A 109 -0.15 -22.52 -18.88
CA PHE A 109 -0.80 -23.69 -18.30
C PHE A 109 -1.53 -24.52 -19.34
N GLU A 110 -2.26 -23.89 -20.25
CA GLU A 110 -3.01 -24.58 -21.33
C GLU A 110 -2.14 -25.06 -22.50
N GLY A 111 -0.84 -24.75 -22.50
CA GLY A 111 0.09 -25.16 -23.57
C GLY A 111 -0.14 -24.47 -24.92
N ARG A 112 -0.81 -23.30 -24.94
CA ARG A 112 -1.19 -22.55 -26.14
C ARG A 112 -0.55 -21.18 -26.27
N CYS A 113 0.66 -21.01 -25.73
CA CYS A 113 1.39 -19.74 -25.78
C CYS A 113 1.64 -19.24 -27.18
N SER A 114 1.22 -18.02 -27.47
CA SER A 114 1.62 -17.25 -28.65
C SER A 114 3.08 -16.79 -28.56
N VAL A 115 3.59 -16.20 -29.65
CA VAL A 115 4.92 -15.57 -29.65
C VAL A 115 4.95 -14.40 -28.65
N TYR A 116 3.86 -13.62 -28.57
CA TYR A 116 3.73 -12.52 -27.64
C TYR A 116 3.74 -13.00 -26.18
N ASP A 117 3.01 -14.07 -25.86
CA ASP A 117 3.00 -14.64 -24.51
C ASP A 117 4.41 -15.07 -24.07
N LYS A 118 5.17 -15.70 -24.97
CA LYS A 118 6.55 -16.10 -24.68
C LYS A 118 7.47 -14.91 -24.39
N LEU A 119 7.31 -13.80 -25.10
CA LEU A 119 8.04 -12.56 -24.84
C LEU A 119 7.66 -11.97 -23.49
N LEU A 120 6.37 -11.94 -23.16
CA LEU A 120 5.90 -11.43 -21.87
C LEU A 120 6.35 -12.34 -20.72
N LEU A 121 6.24 -13.66 -20.88
CA LEU A 121 6.72 -14.61 -19.87
C LEU A 121 8.22 -14.51 -19.60
N SER A 122 9.03 -14.04 -20.56
CA SER A 122 10.44 -13.77 -20.33
C SER A 122 10.69 -12.61 -19.35
N GLN A 123 9.72 -11.72 -19.16
CA GLN A 123 9.78 -10.62 -18.18
C GLN A 123 9.30 -11.05 -16.79
N ILE A 124 8.64 -12.19 -16.69
CA ILE A 124 8.14 -12.72 -15.41
C ILE A 124 9.20 -13.66 -14.82
N PRO A 125 9.64 -13.44 -13.56
CA PRO A 125 10.58 -14.31 -12.88
C PRO A 125 10.12 -15.78 -12.85
N GLU A 126 11.07 -16.71 -12.84
CA GLU A 126 10.78 -18.15 -12.91
C GLU A 126 9.95 -18.66 -11.72
N GLU A 127 10.12 -18.03 -10.56
CA GLU A 127 9.37 -18.36 -9.34
C GLU A 127 7.84 -18.25 -9.49
N TYR A 128 7.37 -17.38 -10.41
CA TYR A 128 5.93 -17.22 -10.70
C TYR A 128 5.44 -18.12 -11.86
N LYS A 129 6.34 -18.83 -12.52
CA LYS A 129 6.01 -19.72 -13.66
C LYS A 129 6.11 -21.19 -13.28
N SER A 130 6.87 -21.50 -12.25
CA SER A 130 7.01 -22.87 -11.74
C SER A 130 5.79 -23.28 -10.90
N ASN A 131 5.41 -24.54 -11.00
CA ASN A 131 4.33 -25.15 -10.22
C ASN A 131 2.94 -24.55 -10.50
N ILE A 132 2.60 -24.33 -11.77
CA ILE A 132 1.25 -23.94 -12.20
C ILE A 132 0.49 -25.23 -12.60
N ASP A 133 -0.30 -25.76 -11.67
CA ASP A 133 -1.05 -27.01 -11.85
C ASP A 133 -2.53 -26.78 -12.15
N SER A 134 -2.99 -25.52 -12.05
CA SER A 134 -4.38 -25.11 -12.31
C SER A 134 -4.47 -23.68 -12.84
N ILE A 135 -5.64 -23.32 -13.40
CA ILE A 135 -5.96 -21.94 -13.76
C ILE A 135 -5.90 -21.04 -12.52
N TYR A 136 -6.32 -21.55 -11.36
CA TYR A 136 -6.22 -20.80 -10.12
C TYR A 136 -4.77 -20.44 -9.78
N ASP A 137 -3.84 -21.38 -9.90
CA ASP A 137 -2.43 -21.13 -9.66
C ASP A 137 -1.86 -20.10 -10.64
N ALA A 138 -2.23 -20.15 -11.91
CA ALA A 138 -1.85 -19.16 -12.92
C ALA A 138 -2.34 -17.75 -12.53
N LEU A 139 -3.59 -17.61 -12.09
CA LEU A 139 -4.15 -16.33 -11.68
C LEU A 139 -3.52 -15.82 -10.37
N MET A 140 -3.25 -16.71 -9.43
CA MET A 140 -2.55 -16.35 -8.18
C MET A 140 -1.10 -15.92 -8.46
N ALA A 141 -0.39 -16.64 -9.32
CA ALA A 141 0.97 -16.28 -9.74
C ALA A 141 1.02 -14.91 -10.42
N SER A 142 0.05 -14.59 -11.29
CA SER A 142 -0.09 -13.27 -11.90
C SER A 142 -0.33 -12.16 -10.85
N SER A 143 -1.19 -12.43 -9.89
CA SER A 143 -1.50 -11.50 -8.81
C SER A 143 -0.27 -11.25 -7.93
N CYS A 144 0.45 -12.30 -7.54
CA CYS A 144 1.66 -12.22 -6.76
C CYS A 144 2.78 -11.48 -7.52
N PHE A 145 2.97 -11.78 -8.81
CA PHE A 145 3.91 -11.06 -9.67
C PHE A 145 3.58 -9.57 -9.71
N THR A 146 2.32 -9.21 -10.01
CA THR A 146 1.89 -7.81 -10.08
C THR A 146 2.10 -7.09 -8.75
N ALA A 147 1.79 -7.74 -7.63
CA ALA A 147 1.99 -7.19 -6.29
C ALA A 147 3.46 -7.04 -5.88
N SER A 148 4.37 -7.82 -6.47
CA SER A 148 5.80 -7.75 -6.19
C SER A 148 6.52 -6.59 -6.89
N LEU A 149 5.88 -5.97 -7.89
CA LEU A 149 6.48 -4.88 -8.65
C LEU A 149 6.60 -3.62 -7.80
N SER A 150 7.76 -3.00 -7.82
CA SER A 150 7.88 -1.61 -7.36
C SER A 150 7.22 -0.64 -8.36
N ASP A 151 6.91 0.58 -7.90
CA ASP A 151 6.32 1.62 -8.78
C ASP A 151 7.13 1.82 -10.06
N SER A 152 8.45 1.87 -9.94
CA SER A 152 9.35 2.05 -11.10
C SER A 152 9.29 0.89 -12.08
N GLN A 153 9.23 -0.35 -11.58
CA GLN A 153 9.11 -1.56 -12.40
C GLN A 153 7.74 -1.61 -13.10
N ALA A 154 6.67 -1.30 -12.38
CA ALA A 154 5.33 -1.26 -12.94
C ALA A 154 5.21 -0.21 -14.05
N ILE A 155 5.78 1.00 -13.85
CA ILE A 155 5.83 2.05 -14.88
C ILE A 155 6.60 1.57 -16.12
N ALA A 156 7.77 0.96 -15.94
CA ALA A 156 8.60 0.46 -17.04
C ALA A 156 7.87 -0.64 -17.82
N LEU A 157 7.29 -1.61 -17.12
CA LEU A 157 6.55 -2.71 -17.75
C LEU A 157 5.30 -2.21 -18.49
N SER A 158 4.54 -1.27 -17.88
CA SER A 158 3.38 -0.67 -18.52
C SER A 158 3.75 0.09 -19.81
N LYS A 159 4.87 0.84 -19.81
CA LYS A 159 5.40 1.48 -21.03
C LYS A 159 5.71 0.43 -22.11
N THR A 160 6.38 -0.64 -21.73
CA THR A 160 6.71 -1.75 -22.64
C THR A 160 5.45 -2.38 -23.25
N LEU A 161 4.44 -2.69 -22.43
CA LEU A 161 3.17 -3.25 -22.89
C LEU A 161 2.42 -2.34 -23.87
N ARG A 162 2.57 -1.03 -23.72
CA ARG A 162 1.95 -0.02 -24.60
C ARG A 162 2.82 0.38 -25.81
N GLY A 163 3.99 -0.23 -25.96
CA GLY A 163 4.95 0.12 -27.02
C GLY A 163 5.61 1.50 -26.87
N LEU A 164 5.60 2.07 -25.67
CA LEU A 164 6.20 3.36 -25.35
C LEU A 164 7.65 3.16 -24.86
N ILE A 165 8.47 2.55 -25.69
CA ILE A 165 9.88 2.29 -25.37
C ILE A 165 10.69 3.54 -25.77
N HIS A 166 11.31 4.18 -24.78
CA HIS A 166 12.31 5.24 -24.96
C HIS A 166 13.49 5.00 -24.07
#